data_8d7a785202d5580de488468c8805fb1a
#
_entry.id   8d7a785202d5580de488468c8805fb1a
#
_cell.length_a   1.000
_cell.length_b   1.000
_cell.length_c   1.000
_cell.angle_alpha   90.00
_cell.angle_beta   90.00
_cell.angle_gamma   90.00
#
_symmetry.space_group_name_H-M   'P 1'
#
loop_
_entity.id
_entity.type
_entity.pdbx_description
1 polymer ?
#
loop_
_entity_poly.entity_id
_entity_poly.type
_entity_poly.pdbx_seq_one_letter_code
_entity_poly.pdbx_strand_id
1 'polypeptide(L)'
;MRPTNSPKTYRVKSFGCQMNVYDGERMAEMLGERGIVPAPDGEEADLVVLNTCHIREKAAEKVYSDIGRLTKAGREAGKEPLIAVAGCVAQAEGEEIMKRSPAVSMVVGPQAYHRLPEMLDKAVKGERATDTDMPAIAKFAALPERRRTNPASFLTVQEGCDKFCTYCVVPYTRGAEISRPYADLVTEARKLVDAGAKEITLLGQNVSAWSGEDEKGHRVGLAGLIRDLAKVDGLARIRYTTSHPADMDDALIAAHGEIDKLMPFLHLPVQAGSDRVLKAMNRSHTAESYLKLLDRFRAARPDLALSGDFIVGFPGETDAEFEETLALVDEVQYAQAFSFKYSPRPGTPAATMDGQVAKEVMDERLQRLQAALNRDQLAFNEASVGRICEVLVERKGKHEGQWLGKTPWLQSAWFEGDVAIGDLVQVELLEAGPNSLSAKLRETVAA
;
A
#
# COMPACT_ATOMS: atom_id res chain seq x y z
N MET A 1 3.14 -29.52 -22.54
CA MET A 1 2.43 -28.73 -23.58
C MET A 1 1.71 -27.59 -22.85
N ARG A 2 1.92 -26.35 -23.27
CA ARG A 2 1.13 -25.22 -22.71
C ARG A 2 -0.33 -25.39 -23.11
N PRO A 3 -1.28 -25.01 -22.23
CA PRO A 3 -2.71 -25.18 -22.54
C PRO A 3 -3.09 -24.31 -23.74
N THR A 4 -3.67 -24.95 -24.77
CA THR A 4 -4.27 -24.27 -25.93
C THR A 4 -5.71 -23.85 -25.67
N ASN A 5 -6.23 -24.11 -24.46
CA ASN A 5 -7.58 -23.73 -24.06
C ASN A 5 -7.54 -22.47 -23.20
N SER A 6 -8.53 -21.60 -23.38
CA SER A 6 -8.74 -20.43 -22.51
C SER A 6 -8.77 -20.85 -21.04
N PRO A 7 -8.07 -20.15 -20.13
CA PRO A 7 -8.08 -20.46 -18.72
C PRO A 7 -9.50 -20.31 -18.15
N LYS A 8 -9.87 -21.23 -17.27
CA LYS A 8 -11.17 -21.18 -16.55
C LYS A 8 -11.01 -20.60 -15.15
N THR A 9 -9.82 -20.76 -14.58
CA THR A 9 -9.52 -20.31 -13.24
C THR A 9 -8.28 -19.41 -13.19
N TYR A 10 -8.29 -18.46 -12.25
CA TYR A 10 -7.13 -17.60 -12.03
C TYR A 10 -6.75 -17.53 -10.54
N ARG A 11 -5.49 -17.15 -10.30
CA ARG A 11 -4.99 -16.73 -8.99
C ARG A 11 -4.13 -15.50 -9.13
N VAL A 12 -4.50 -14.40 -8.47
CA VAL A 12 -3.68 -13.19 -8.38
C VAL A 12 -2.96 -13.18 -7.03
N LYS A 13 -1.63 -13.11 -7.05
CA LYS A 13 -0.78 -12.97 -5.87
C LYS A 13 -0.13 -11.60 -5.91
N SER A 14 -0.53 -10.72 -5.00
CA SER A 14 0.07 -9.39 -4.85
C SER A 14 1.11 -9.38 -3.74
N PHE A 15 2.29 -8.83 -4.03
CA PHE A 15 3.41 -8.70 -3.10
C PHE A 15 3.81 -7.23 -2.98
N GLY A 16 4.06 -6.77 -1.75
CA GLY A 16 4.68 -5.48 -1.49
C GLY A 16 3.73 -4.44 -0.90
N CYS A 17 3.37 -3.41 -1.64
CA CYS A 17 2.62 -2.26 -1.14
C CYS A 17 1.11 -2.35 -1.42
N GLN A 18 0.34 -1.46 -0.80
CA GLN A 18 -1.12 -1.38 -0.96
C GLN A 18 -1.52 -1.09 -2.43
N MET A 19 -0.73 -0.30 -3.16
CA MET A 19 -0.96 -0.08 -4.60
C MET A 19 -0.93 -1.39 -5.39
N ASN A 20 -0.04 -2.32 -5.05
CA ASN A 20 -0.02 -3.64 -5.71
C ASN A 20 -1.25 -4.47 -5.33
N VAL A 21 -1.75 -4.34 -4.10
CA VAL A 21 -3.02 -4.99 -3.71
C VAL A 21 -4.16 -4.45 -4.57
N TYR A 22 -4.29 -3.12 -4.66
CA TYR A 22 -5.27 -2.49 -5.53
C TYR A 22 -5.15 -2.93 -6.99
N ASP A 23 -3.93 -2.86 -7.58
CA ASP A 23 -3.70 -3.29 -8.97
C ASP A 23 -4.10 -4.77 -9.16
N GLY A 24 -3.81 -5.62 -8.16
CA GLY A 24 -4.19 -7.04 -8.17
C GLY A 24 -5.71 -7.27 -8.14
N GLU A 25 -6.43 -6.50 -7.34
CA GLU A 25 -7.90 -6.51 -7.29
C GLU A 25 -8.49 -6.10 -8.65
N ARG A 26 -7.95 -5.03 -9.25
CA ARG A 26 -8.40 -4.56 -10.58
C ARG A 26 -8.13 -5.59 -11.69
N MET A 27 -6.97 -6.25 -11.67
CA MET A 27 -6.69 -7.35 -12.61
C MET A 27 -7.64 -8.53 -12.41
N ALA A 28 -7.97 -8.89 -11.17
CA ALA A 28 -8.92 -9.94 -10.86
C ALA A 28 -10.34 -9.62 -11.38
N GLU A 29 -10.79 -8.37 -11.26
CA GLU A 29 -12.07 -7.91 -11.79
C GLU A 29 -12.13 -8.05 -13.32
N MET A 30 -11.08 -7.64 -14.05
CA MET A 30 -11.01 -7.78 -15.51
C MET A 30 -11.04 -9.25 -15.96
N LEU A 31 -10.35 -10.14 -15.22
CA LEU A 31 -10.41 -11.57 -15.50
C LEU A 31 -11.82 -12.13 -15.24
N GLY A 32 -12.49 -11.65 -14.17
CA GLY A 32 -13.87 -11.99 -13.86
C GLY A 32 -14.87 -11.61 -14.94
N GLU A 33 -14.70 -10.45 -15.59
CA GLU A 33 -15.54 -10.03 -16.71
C GLU A 33 -15.44 -10.94 -17.94
N ARG A 34 -14.31 -11.63 -18.06
CA ARG A 34 -14.10 -12.66 -19.09
C ARG A 34 -14.63 -14.06 -18.70
N GLY A 35 -15.31 -14.14 -17.54
CA GLY A 35 -15.86 -15.40 -17.04
C GLY A 35 -14.80 -16.33 -16.44
N ILE A 36 -13.57 -15.84 -16.20
CA ILE A 36 -12.54 -16.59 -15.51
C ILE A 36 -12.79 -16.42 -14.00
N VAL A 37 -12.87 -17.51 -13.24
CA VAL A 37 -13.20 -17.47 -11.82
C VAL A 37 -11.97 -17.65 -10.93
N PRO A 38 -11.97 -17.15 -9.68
CA PRO A 38 -10.89 -17.45 -8.75
C PRO A 38 -10.75 -18.97 -8.56
N ALA A 39 -9.52 -19.48 -8.57
CA ALA A 39 -9.27 -20.88 -8.23
C ALA A 39 -9.58 -21.12 -6.75
N PRO A 40 -10.25 -22.24 -6.38
CA PRO A 40 -10.48 -22.60 -4.99
C PRO A 40 -9.16 -22.69 -4.21
N ASP A 41 -9.25 -22.50 -2.89
CA ASP A 41 -8.10 -22.65 -2.02
C ASP A 41 -7.53 -24.07 -2.08
N GLY A 42 -6.22 -24.18 -2.24
CA GLY A 42 -5.53 -25.47 -2.37
C GLY A 42 -5.52 -26.07 -3.77
N GLU A 43 -6.28 -25.56 -4.74
CA GLU A 43 -6.29 -26.03 -6.11
C GLU A 43 -5.33 -25.25 -7.02
N GLU A 44 -4.85 -25.89 -8.08
CA GLU A 44 -4.02 -25.23 -9.09
C GLU A 44 -4.88 -24.36 -10.03
N ALA A 45 -4.42 -23.14 -10.30
CA ALA A 45 -5.09 -22.23 -11.21
C ALA A 45 -4.56 -22.39 -12.65
N ASP A 46 -5.42 -22.18 -13.65
CA ASP A 46 -5.02 -22.17 -15.06
C ASP A 46 -4.15 -20.96 -15.43
N LEU A 47 -4.41 -19.82 -14.75
CA LEU A 47 -3.66 -18.57 -14.90
C LEU A 47 -3.21 -18.08 -13.51
N VAL A 48 -1.91 -17.80 -13.37
CA VAL A 48 -1.36 -17.18 -12.17
C VAL A 48 -0.75 -15.83 -12.52
N VAL A 49 -1.23 -14.78 -11.87
CA VAL A 49 -0.69 -13.42 -11.97
C VAL A 49 0.13 -13.13 -10.70
N LEU A 50 1.43 -12.91 -10.88
CA LEU A 50 2.37 -12.50 -9.82
C LEU A 50 2.56 -10.99 -9.90
N ASN A 51 1.80 -10.25 -9.12
CA ASN A 51 1.86 -8.78 -9.08
C ASN A 51 2.83 -8.32 -8.01
N THR A 52 3.91 -7.64 -8.39
CA THR A 52 5.06 -7.48 -7.53
C THR A 52 5.59 -6.07 -7.44
N CYS A 53 6.05 -5.72 -6.24
CA CYS A 53 6.68 -4.45 -5.93
C CYS A 53 8.19 -4.51 -6.23
N HIS A 54 8.75 -3.42 -6.73
CA HIS A 54 10.19 -3.27 -6.93
C HIS A 54 10.89 -2.49 -5.80
N ILE A 55 10.12 -1.96 -4.84
CA ILE A 55 10.66 -1.22 -3.70
C ILE A 55 11.37 -2.15 -2.70
N ARG A 56 10.88 -3.39 -2.55
CA ARG A 56 11.43 -4.39 -1.60
C ARG A 56 12.20 -5.46 -2.37
N GLU A 57 13.50 -5.58 -2.12
CA GLU A 57 14.38 -6.56 -2.77
C GLU A 57 13.85 -7.99 -2.67
N LYS A 58 13.46 -8.41 -1.46
CA LYS A 58 12.88 -9.74 -1.24
C LYS A 58 11.60 -10.01 -2.06
N ALA A 59 10.90 -8.98 -2.52
CA ALA A 59 9.71 -9.17 -3.34
C ALA A 59 10.07 -9.61 -4.77
N ALA A 60 11.13 -9.03 -5.35
CA ALA A 60 11.64 -9.44 -6.66
C ALA A 60 12.18 -10.88 -6.64
N GLU A 61 13.00 -11.24 -5.63
CA GLU A 61 13.50 -12.62 -5.48
C GLU A 61 12.37 -13.64 -5.31
N LYS A 62 11.33 -13.27 -4.56
CA LYS A 62 10.18 -14.14 -4.33
C LYS A 62 9.41 -14.46 -5.61
N VAL A 63 9.36 -13.54 -6.58
CA VAL A 63 8.74 -13.79 -7.89
C VAL A 63 9.39 -14.96 -8.58
N TYR A 64 10.72 -14.95 -8.71
CA TYR A 64 11.45 -16.03 -9.39
C TYR A 64 11.31 -17.36 -8.65
N SER A 65 11.30 -17.34 -7.30
CA SER A 65 11.03 -18.54 -6.49
C SER A 65 9.63 -19.08 -6.73
N ASP A 66 8.61 -18.18 -6.83
CA ASP A 66 7.23 -18.58 -7.10
C ASP A 66 7.07 -19.13 -8.53
N ILE A 67 7.70 -18.52 -9.54
CA ILE A 67 7.72 -19.04 -10.91
C ILE A 67 8.30 -20.45 -10.94
N GLY A 68 9.43 -20.68 -10.24
CA GLY A 68 10.04 -22.01 -10.16
C GLY A 68 9.12 -23.05 -9.53
N ARG A 69 8.43 -22.70 -8.42
CA ARG A 69 7.47 -23.60 -7.75
C ARG A 69 6.26 -23.91 -8.64
N LEU A 70 5.68 -22.90 -9.28
CA LEU A 70 4.53 -23.07 -10.17
C LEU A 70 4.87 -23.96 -11.37
N THR A 71 6.05 -23.76 -11.97
CA THR A 71 6.52 -24.55 -13.09
C THR A 71 6.73 -26.01 -12.69
N LYS A 72 7.31 -26.25 -11.50
CA LYS A 72 7.53 -27.61 -10.99
C LYS A 72 6.20 -28.31 -10.71
N ALA A 73 5.30 -27.65 -9.96
CA ALA A 73 3.98 -28.20 -9.63
C ALA A 73 3.16 -28.49 -10.87
N GLY A 74 3.15 -27.59 -11.86
CA GLY A 74 2.44 -27.78 -13.13
C GLY A 74 2.96 -28.95 -13.94
N ARG A 75 4.29 -29.21 -13.94
CA ARG A 75 4.89 -30.39 -14.60
C ARG A 75 4.49 -31.69 -13.90
N GLU A 76 4.52 -31.70 -12.58
CA GLU A 76 4.12 -32.87 -11.78
C GLU A 76 2.62 -33.19 -11.95
N ALA A 77 1.77 -32.16 -12.07
CA ALA A 77 0.33 -32.30 -12.33
C ALA A 77 -0.01 -32.57 -13.83
N GLY A 78 0.98 -32.51 -14.74
CA GLY A 78 0.75 -32.66 -16.19
C GLY A 78 0.02 -31.46 -16.83
N LYS A 79 -0.12 -30.33 -16.11
CA LYS A 79 -0.81 -29.12 -16.57
C LYS A 79 -0.05 -27.88 -16.11
N GLU A 80 0.74 -27.28 -16.97
CA GLU A 80 1.46 -26.05 -16.66
C GLU A 80 0.51 -24.84 -16.74
N PRO A 81 0.44 -23.99 -15.70
CA PRO A 81 -0.37 -22.78 -15.75
C PRO A 81 0.22 -21.73 -16.71
N LEU A 82 -0.63 -20.82 -17.22
CA LEU A 82 -0.16 -19.57 -17.79
C LEU A 82 0.35 -18.68 -16.65
N ILE A 83 1.55 -18.10 -16.78
CA ILE A 83 2.14 -17.24 -15.77
C ILE A 83 2.27 -15.83 -16.31
N ALA A 84 1.66 -14.87 -15.63
CA ALA A 84 1.84 -13.44 -15.84
C ALA A 84 2.66 -12.85 -14.68
N VAL A 85 3.69 -12.08 -15.00
CA VAL A 85 4.39 -11.22 -14.01
C VAL A 85 3.92 -9.79 -14.24
N ALA A 86 3.42 -9.15 -13.17
CA ALA A 86 2.83 -7.82 -13.24
C ALA A 86 3.46 -6.87 -12.20
N GLY A 87 3.18 -5.56 -12.33
CA GLY A 87 3.57 -4.54 -11.38
C GLY A 87 4.95 -3.95 -11.62
N CYS A 88 5.52 -3.32 -10.57
CA CYS A 88 6.75 -2.52 -10.70
C CYS A 88 7.98 -3.36 -11.09
N VAL A 89 8.05 -4.65 -10.72
CA VAL A 89 9.14 -5.54 -11.17
C VAL A 89 9.00 -5.81 -12.67
N ALA A 90 7.78 -6.06 -13.15
CA ALA A 90 7.52 -6.22 -14.57
C ALA A 90 7.93 -5.00 -15.38
N GLN A 91 7.65 -3.80 -14.86
CA GLN A 91 8.07 -2.54 -15.48
C GLN A 91 9.58 -2.37 -15.53
N ALA A 92 10.26 -2.69 -14.42
CA ALA A 92 11.70 -2.47 -14.29
C ALA A 92 12.54 -3.46 -15.11
N GLU A 93 12.15 -4.73 -15.17
CA GLU A 93 12.91 -5.79 -15.82
C GLU A 93 12.40 -6.14 -17.24
N GLY A 94 11.12 -5.87 -17.53
CA GLY A 94 10.55 -6.05 -18.86
C GLY A 94 10.79 -7.44 -19.45
N GLU A 95 11.27 -7.50 -20.70
CA GLU A 95 11.54 -8.75 -21.41
C GLU A 95 12.61 -9.64 -20.76
N GLU A 96 13.47 -9.08 -19.89
CA GLU A 96 14.49 -9.85 -19.19
C GLU A 96 13.88 -10.95 -18.31
N ILE A 97 12.70 -10.70 -17.74
CA ILE A 97 11.94 -11.70 -16.99
C ILE A 97 11.68 -12.94 -17.83
N MET A 98 11.26 -12.73 -19.07
CA MET A 98 10.99 -13.84 -20.01
C MET A 98 12.24 -14.59 -20.42
N LYS A 99 13.38 -13.91 -20.56
CA LYS A 99 14.66 -14.56 -20.88
C LYS A 99 15.13 -15.44 -19.73
N ARG A 100 15.03 -14.93 -18.48
CA ARG A 100 15.41 -15.67 -17.28
C ARG A 100 14.43 -16.79 -16.93
N SER A 101 13.15 -16.62 -17.26
CA SER A 101 12.08 -17.57 -16.91
C SER A 101 11.21 -17.90 -18.14
N PRO A 102 11.58 -18.93 -18.93
CA PRO A 102 10.82 -19.31 -20.13
C PRO A 102 9.37 -19.73 -19.88
N ALA A 103 9.01 -20.06 -18.64
CA ALA A 103 7.64 -20.40 -18.23
C ALA A 103 6.71 -19.18 -18.21
N VAL A 104 7.23 -17.95 -18.11
CA VAL A 104 6.43 -16.72 -18.10
C VAL A 104 5.87 -16.46 -19.50
N SER A 105 4.56 -16.27 -19.56
CA SER A 105 3.82 -16.01 -20.81
C SER A 105 3.55 -14.53 -21.04
N MET A 106 3.38 -13.76 -19.95
CA MET A 106 3.02 -12.34 -20.01
C MET A 106 3.85 -11.53 -19.00
N VAL A 107 4.29 -10.33 -19.40
CA VAL A 107 4.94 -9.33 -18.52
C VAL A 107 4.20 -8.02 -18.68
N VAL A 108 3.64 -7.49 -17.56
CA VAL A 108 2.68 -6.38 -17.59
C VAL A 108 3.09 -5.29 -16.62
N GLY A 109 3.41 -4.11 -17.12
CA GLY A 109 3.69 -2.93 -16.32
C GLY A 109 2.46 -2.41 -15.56
N PRO A 110 2.65 -1.61 -14.48
CA PRO A 110 1.54 -1.13 -13.66
C PRO A 110 0.65 -0.13 -14.40
N GLN A 111 1.10 0.48 -15.49
CA GLN A 111 0.30 1.37 -16.30
C GLN A 111 -0.40 0.66 -17.48
N ALA A 112 0.01 -0.57 -17.79
CA ALA A 112 -0.45 -1.35 -18.94
C ALA A 112 -1.45 -2.48 -18.57
N TYR A 113 -1.72 -2.74 -17.28
CA TYR A 113 -2.49 -3.92 -16.89
C TYR A 113 -3.96 -3.91 -17.35
N HIS A 114 -4.50 -2.77 -17.75
CA HIS A 114 -5.81 -2.70 -18.39
C HIS A 114 -5.88 -3.46 -19.72
N ARG A 115 -4.71 -3.74 -20.34
CA ARG A 115 -4.58 -4.55 -21.56
C ARG A 115 -4.27 -6.04 -21.26
N LEU A 116 -4.29 -6.46 -20.00
CA LEU A 116 -4.10 -7.86 -19.61
C LEU A 116 -5.03 -8.84 -20.34
N PRO A 117 -6.33 -8.52 -20.58
CA PRO A 117 -7.22 -9.39 -21.37
C PRO A 117 -6.72 -9.65 -22.79
N GLU A 118 -6.20 -8.65 -23.49
CA GLU A 118 -5.66 -8.79 -24.84
C GLU A 118 -4.35 -9.60 -24.86
N MET A 119 -3.51 -9.40 -23.86
CA MET A 119 -2.28 -10.17 -23.68
C MET A 119 -2.57 -11.64 -23.39
N LEU A 120 -3.64 -11.92 -22.64
CA LEU A 120 -4.10 -13.27 -22.38
C LEU A 120 -4.53 -13.98 -23.67
N ASP A 121 -5.23 -13.29 -24.59
CA ASP A 121 -5.62 -13.84 -25.88
C ASP A 121 -4.40 -14.25 -26.74
N LYS A 122 -3.30 -13.52 -26.67
CA LYS A 122 -2.01 -13.89 -27.29
C LYS A 122 -1.39 -15.09 -26.58
N ALA A 123 -1.36 -15.08 -25.24
CA ALA A 123 -0.76 -16.15 -24.45
C ALA A 123 -1.46 -17.50 -24.66
N VAL A 124 -2.79 -17.53 -24.82
CA VAL A 124 -3.58 -18.74 -25.14
C VAL A 124 -3.19 -19.31 -26.52
N LYS A 125 -2.80 -18.48 -27.48
CA LYS A 125 -2.30 -18.90 -28.79
C LYS A 125 -0.84 -19.37 -28.74
N GLY A 126 -0.20 -19.34 -27.56
CA GLY A 126 1.20 -19.73 -27.40
C GLY A 126 2.18 -18.58 -27.64
N GLU A 127 1.70 -17.37 -27.90
CA GLU A 127 2.52 -16.18 -28.06
C GLU A 127 2.93 -15.65 -26.69
N ARG A 128 4.12 -15.04 -26.59
CA ARG A 128 4.58 -14.35 -25.37
C ARG A 128 4.40 -12.86 -25.55
N ALA A 129 3.88 -12.17 -24.54
CA ALA A 129 3.55 -10.75 -24.63
C ALA A 129 4.17 -9.96 -23.48
N THR A 130 4.87 -8.88 -23.84
CA THR A 130 5.35 -7.87 -22.88
C THR A 130 4.66 -6.54 -23.17
N ASP A 131 4.16 -5.89 -22.14
CA ASP A 131 3.60 -4.56 -22.22
C ASP A 131 4.01 -3.74 -21.01
N THR A 132 4.98 -2.88 -21.21
CA THR A 132 5.52 -1.96 -20.20
C THR A 132 5.36 -0.51 -20.62
N ASP A 133 4.46 -0.21 -21.54
CA ASP A 133 4.13 1.16 -21.92
C ASP A 133 3.55 1.93 -20.74
N MET A 134 3.80 3.23 -20.70
CA MET A 134 3.28 4.15 -19.69
C MET A 134 2.33 5.17 -20.33
N PRO A 135 1.11 4.77 -20.75
CA PRO A 135 0.13 5.71 -21.27
C PRO A 135 -0.34 6.63 -20.15
N ALA A 136 -0.38 7.92 -20.41
CA ALA A 136 -0.57 8.94 -19.38
C ALA A 136 -1.92 8.87 -18.64
N ILE A 137 -3.02 8.42 -19.24
CA ILE A 137 -4.35 8.52 -18.58
C ILE A 137 -5.29 7.33 -18.90
N ALA A 138 -5.03 6.55 -19.93
CA ALA A 138 -5.99 5.57 -20.48
C ALA A 138 -6.39 4.45 -19.49
N LYS A 139 -5.57 4.13 -18.51
CA LYS A 139 -5.78 2.99 -17.61
C LYS A 139 -7.11 3.07 -16.86
N PHE A 140 -7.36 4.15 -16.13
CA PHE A 140 -8.54 4.24 -15.25
C PHE A 140 -9.85 4.23 -16.00
N ALA A 141 -9.90 4.86 -17.19
CA ALA A 141 -11.08 4.85 -18.04
C ALA A 141 -11.41 3.47 -18.63
N ALA A 142 -10.42 2.59 -18.74
CA ALA A 142 -10.57 1.24 -19.28
C ALA A 142 -10.84 0.16 -18.20
N LEU A 143 -10.84 0.53 -16.92
CA LEU A 143 -11.09 -0.42 -15.85
C LEU A 143 -12.59 -0.70 -15.67
N PRO A 144 -12.97 -1.97 -15.40
CA PRO A 144 -14.36 -2.33 -15.14
C PRO A 144 -14.89 -1.68 -13.87
N GLU A 145 -16.22 -1.58 -13.78
CA GLU A 145 -16.88 -1.13 -12.54
C GLU A 145 -16.67 -2.15 -11.41
N ARG A 146 -16.47 -1.65 -10.19
CA ARG A 146 -16.39 -2.50 -9.02
C ARG A 146 -17.74 -3.05 -8.64
N ARG A 147 -17.86 -4.39 -8.65
CA ARG A 147 -19.11 -5.09 -8.29
C ARG A 147 -19.07 -5.70 -6.91
N ARG A 148 -17.90 -5.89 -6.36
CA ARG A 148 -17.67 -6.42 -5.01
C ARG A 148 -16.55 -5.62 -4.38
N THR A 149 -16.63 -5.45 -3.07
CA THR A 149 -15.60 -4.72 -2.35
C THR A 149 -15.41 -5.34 -0.96
N ASN A 150 -14.27 -5.06 -0.36
CA ASN A 150 -14.02 -5.33 1.05
C ASN A 150 -14.61 -4.19 1.89
N PRO A 151 -14.96 -4.43 3.15
CA PRO A 151 -15.41 -3.36 4.06
C PRO A 151 -14.44 -2.17 4.14
N ALA A 152 -13.13 -2.45 4.13
CA ALA A 152 -12.08 -1.46 3.93
C ALA A 152 -11.55 -1.58 2.49
N SER A 153 -11.76 -0.55 1.68
CA SER A 153 -11.46 -0.54 0.26
C SER A 153 -10.46 0.54 -0.11
N PHE A 154 -9.72 0.29 -1.19
CA PHE A 154 -8.76 1.24 -1.72
C PHE A 154 -9.35 2.06 -2.87
N LEU A 155 -9.07 3.36 -2.87
CA LEU A 155 -9.36 4.28 -3.96
C LEU A 155 -8.05 4.97 -4.37
N THR A 156 -7.50 4.60 -5.51
CA THR A 156 -6.31 5.27 -6.05
C THR A 156 -6.72 6.65 -6.55
N VAL A 157 -6.14 7.68 -5.96
CA VAL A 157 -6.40 9.08 -6.32
C VAL A 157 -5.29 9.68 -7.17
N GLN A 158 -4.07 9.14 -7.05
CA GLN A 158 -2.87 9.65 -7.70
C GLN A 158 -1.93 8.51 -8.05
N GLU A 159 -1.23 8.59 -9.17
CA GLU A 159 -0.16 7.66 -9.55
C GLU A 159 1.08 8.42 -10.03
N GLY A 160 2.24 7.75 -9.93
CA GLY A 160 3.52 8.35 -10.24
C GLY A 160 4.00 9.31 -9.14
N CYS A 161 5.19 9.88 -9.30
CA CYS A 161 5.74 10.83 -8.33
C CYS A 161 6.87 11.64 -8.94
N ASP A 162 6.80 12.96 -8.79
CA ASP A 162 7.78 13.92 -9.32
C ASP A 162 8.80 14.42 -8.27
N LYS A 163 8.88 13.73 -7.10
CA LYS A 163 9.85 14.11 -6.05
C LYS A 163 11.28 13.70 -6.36
N PHE A 164 11.49 12.70 -7.20
CA PHE A 164 12.81 12.22 -7.62
C PHE A 164 13.79 12.01 -6.46
N CYS A 165 13.31 11.44 -5.36
CA CYS A 165 14.20 11.02 -4.27
C CYS A 165 15.26 10.08 -4.83
N THR A 166 16.54 10.29 -4.46
CA THR A 166 17.69 9.65 -5.12
C THR A 166 17.74 8.13 -5.02
N TYR A 167 17.03 7.54 -4.06
CA TYR A 167 16.92 6.09 -3.86
C TYR A 167 15.68 5.47 -4.52
N CYS A 168 14.76 6.30 -5.06
CA CYS A 168 13.40 5.84 -5.38
C CYS A 168 13.24 5.48 -6.86
N VAL A 169 12.65 4.31 -7.11
CA VAL A 169 12.37 3.81 -8.46
C VAL A 169 10.97 4.20 -8.98
N VAL A 170 10.14 4.83 -8.18
CA VAL A 170 8.74 5.14 -8.54
C VAL A 170 8.64 5.95 -9.83
N PRO A 171 9.40 7.04 -10.06
CA PRO A 171 9.35 7.76 -11.33
C PRO A 171 9.62 6.89 -12.56
N TYR A 172 10.47 5.88 -12.41
CA TYR A 172 10.85 4.97 -13.50
C TYR A 172 9.90 3.79 -13.69
N THR A 173 9.12 3.43 -12.66
CA THR A 173 8.23 2.28 -12.71
C THR A 173 6.74 2.64 -12.77
N ARG A 174 6.35 3.81 -12.30
CA ARG A 174 4.97 4.31 -12.36
C ARG A 174 4.80 5.61 -13.13
N GLY A 175 5.91 6.25 -13.51
CA GLY A 175 5.92 7.46 -14.33
C GLY A 175 5.77 8.75 -13.52
N ALA A 176 5.51 9.83 -14.26
CA ALA A 176 5.23 11.16 -13.71
C ALA A 176 3.96 11.16 -12.85
N GLU A 177 3.86 12.15 -11.97
CA GLU A 177 2.70 12.33 -11.10
C GLU A 177 1.44 12.68 -11.92
N ILE A 178 0.39 11.89 -11.75
CA ILE A 178 -0.92 12.08 -12.38
C ILE A 178 -1.98 12.01 -11.30
N SER A 179 -2.69 13.13 -11.10
CA SER A 179 -3.89 13.18 -10.27
C SER A 179 -5.11 12.74 -11.08
N ARG A 180 -5.92 11.85 -10.52
CA ARG A 180 -7.18 11.45 -11.13
C ARG A 180 -8.24 12.56 -11.02
N PRO A 181 -9.14 12.69 -12.01
CA PRO A 181 -10.20 13.70 -11.99
C PRO A 181 -11.09 13.58 -10.74
N TYR A 182 -11.42 14.72 -10.14
CA TYR A 182 -12.26 14.81 -8.95
C TYR A 182 -13.61 14.09 -9.12
N ALA A 183 -14.33 14.34 -10.22
CA ALA A 183 -15.65 13.76 -10.48
C ALA A 183 -15.62 12.23 -10.56
N ASP A 184 -14.56 11.67 -11.16
CA ASP A 184 -14.35 10.22 -11.26
C ASP A 184 -14.14 9.61 -9.87
N LEU A 185 -13.36 10.27 -9.00
CA LEU A 185 -13.08 9.82 -7.65
C LEU A 185 -14.33 9.82 -6.77
N VAL A 186 -15.12 10.89 -6.82
CA VAL A 186 -16.38 10.97 -6.07
C VAL A 186 -17.38 9.92 -6.55
N THR A 187 -17.45 9.70 -7.86
CA THR A 187 -18.33 8.68 -8.46
C THR A 187 -17.87 7.27 -8.04
N GLU A 188 -16.58 6.97 -8.12
CA GLU A 188 -16.06 5.65 -7.71
C GLU A 188 -16.23 5.42 -6.21
N ALA A 189 -16.02 6.44 -5.37
CA ALA A 189 -16.25 6.33 -3.94
C ALA A 189 -17.70 5.97 -3.59
N ARG A 190 -18.68 6.58 -4.24
CA ARG A 190 -20.10 6.23 -4.07
C ARG A 190 -20.35 4.77 -4.46
N LYS A 191 -19.84 4.33 -5.61
CA LYS A 191 -19.97 2.93 -6.07
C LYS A 191 -19.32 1.94 -5.09
N LEU A 192 -18.17 2.28 -4.49
CA LEU A 192 -17.54 1.45 -3.46
C LEU A 192 -18.45 1.31 -2.23
N VAL A 193 -19.04 2.41 -1.77
CA VAL A 193 -19.97 2.40 -0.63
C VAL A 193 -21.24 1.61 -0.95
N ASP A 194 -21.81 1.80 -2.12
CA ASP A 194 -22.99 1.04 -2.60
C ASP A 194 -22.69 -0.46 -2.70
N ALA A 195 -21.44 -0.84 -3.01
CA ALA A 195 -20.98 -2.22 -3.03
C ALA A 195 -20.64 -2.77 -1.63
N GLY A 196 -20.74 -1.96 -0.56
CA GLY A 196 -20.59 -2.38 0.84
C GLY A 196 -19.35 -1.86 1.57
N ALA A 197 -18.53 -0.98 0.97
CA ALA A 197 -17.40 -0.39 1.67
C ALA A 197 -17.86 0.52 2.81
N LYS A 198 -17.25 0.38 3.96
CA LYS A 198 -17.42 1.23 5.15
C LYS A 198 -16.24 2.17 5.37
N GLU A 199 -15.06 1.76 4.93
CA GLU A 199 -13.83 2.53 4.98
C GLU A 199 -13.24 2.66 3.58
N ILE A 200 -12.78 3.86 3.21
CA ILE A 200 -12.02 4.12 1.98
C ILE A 200 -10.64 4.65 2.36
N THR A 201 -9.59 3.97 1.88
CA THR A 201 -8.20 4.46 1.96
C THR A 201 -7.80 5.04 0.61
N LEU A 202 -7.49 6.34 0.59
CA LEU A 202 -6.99 7.03 -0.58
C LEU A 202 -5.52 6.65 -0.82
N LEU A 203 -5.22 6.15 -2.02
CA LEU A 203 -3.90 5.64 -2.39
C LEU A 203 -3.23 6.49 -3.47
N GLY A 204 -1.91 6.53 -3.39
CA GLY A 204 -1.02 7.10 -4.40
C GLY A 204 0.43 6.88 -4.03
N GLN A 205 1.36 7.47 -4.76
CA GLN A 205 2.78 7.50 -4.42
C GLN A 205 3.15 8.77 -3.66
N ASN A 206 2.29 9.79 -3.74
CA ASN A 206 2.37 11.06 -3.00
C ASN A 206 0.97 11.66 -2.89
N VAL A 207 0.11 11.04 -2.08
CA VAL A 207 -1.32 11.37 -2.01
C VAL A 207 -1.57 12.83 -1.63
N SER A 208 -0.73 13.39 -0.75
CA SER A 208 -0.85 14.80 -0.31
C SER A 208 -0.72 15.82 -1.45
N ALA A 209 -0.04 15.48 -2.55
CA ALA A 209 0.08 16.36 -3.72
C ALA A 209 -1.12 16.30 -4.66
N TRP A 210 -2.08 15.38 -4.44
CA TRP A 210 -3.25 15.29 -5.30
C TRP A 210 -3.98 16.63 -5.43
N SER A 211 -4.31 17.00 -6.65
CA SER A 211 -5.16 18.15 -6.94
C SER A 211 -6.08 17.88 -8.13
N GLY A 212 -7.27 18.44 -8.08
CA GLY A 212 -8.27 18.34 -9.14
C GLY A 212 -9.10 19.60 -9.25
N GLU A 213 -10.12 19.57 -10.08
CA GLU A 213 -11.13 20.63 -10.22
C GLU A 213 -12.49 20.08 -9.80
N ASP A 214 -13.20 20.81 -8.94
CA ASP A 214 -14.57 20.48 -8.57
C ASP A 214 -15.56 20.69 -9.72
N GLU A 215 -16.83 20.38 -9.49
CA GLU A 215 -17.90 20.54 -10.50
C GLU A 215 -18.10 22.02 -10.96
N LYS A 216 -17.55 22.98 -10.22
CA LYS A 216 -17.61 24.42 -10.53
C LYS A 216 -16.34 24.93 -11.17
N GLY A 217 -15.34 24.06 -11.39
CA GLY A 217 -14.03 24.42 -11.95
C GLY A 217 -13.07 25.06 -10.93
N HIS A 218 -13.35 24.96 -9.62
CA HIS A 218 -12.40 25.43 -8.62
C HIS A 218 -11.35 24.36 -8.34
N ARG A 219 -10.10 24.82 -8.20
CA ARG A 219 -8.99 23.93 -7.81
C ARG A 219 -9.19 23.42 -6.38
N VAL A 220 -9.15 22.12 -6.21
CA VAL A 220 -9.36 21.42 -4.94
C VAL A 220 -8.12 20.57 -4.65
N GLY A 221 -7.57 20.70 -3.44
CA GLY A 221 -6.53 19.80 -2.92
C GLY A 221 -7.13 18.60 -2.19
N LEU A 222 -6.24 17.74 -1.65
CA LEU A 222 -6.66 16.50 -0.96
C LEU A 222 -7.66 16.77 0.18
N ALA A 223 -7.47 17.81 0.97
CA ALA A 223 -8.40 18.18 2.06
C ALA A 223 -9.82 18.44 1.56
N GLY A 224 -9.96 19.11 0.41
CA GLY A 224 -11.27 19.35 -0.21
C GLY A 224 -11.94 18.05 -0.68
N LEU A 225 -11.16 17.17 -1.34
CA LEU A 225 -11.66 15.85 -1.72
C LEU A 225 -12.14 15.05 -0.50
N ILE A 226 -11.36 15.03 0.58
CA ILE A 226 -11.72 14.32 1.83
C ILE A 226 -13.02 14.90 2.42
N ARG A 227 -13.20 16.24 2.44
CA ARG A 227 -14.44 16.87 2.93
C ARG A 227 -15.67 16.44 2.12
N ASP A 228 -15.52 16.30 0.82
CA ASP A 228 -16.63 15.91 -0.05
C ASP A 228 -16.90 14.40 0.02
N LEU A 229 -15.87 13.57 0.10
CA LEU A 229 -16.04 12.14 0.35
C LEU A 229 -16.70 11.87 1.71
N ALA A 230 -16.41 12.66 2.74
CA ALA A 230 -17.03 12.54 4.05
C ALA A 230 -18.57 12.75 4.02
N LYS A 231 -19.10 13.40 2.98
CA LYS A 231 -20.54 13.59 2.77
C LYS A 231 -21.22 12.38 2.12
N VAL A 232 -20.45 11.38 1.68
CA VAL A 232 -21.04 10.18 1.07
C VAL A 232 -21.76 9.38 2.16
N ASP A 233 -23.05 9.16 1.96
CA ASP A 233 -23.88 8.38 2.87
C ASP A 233 -23.41 6.92 2.89
N GLY A 234 -23.37 6.32 4.06
CA GLY A 234 -22.88 4.94 4.26
C GLY A 234 -21.36 4.81 4.40
N LEU A 235 -20.55 5.81 4.02
CA LEU A 235 -19.13 5.86 4.30
C LEU A 235 -18.90 6.27 5.76
N ALA A 236 -18.23 5.41 6.54
CA ALA A 236 -17.95 5.65 7.95
C ALA A 236 -16.54 6.18 8.18
N ARG A 237 -15.55 5.75 7.39
CA ARG A 237 -14.14 6.05 7.62
C ARG A 237 -13.41 6.41 6.34
N ILE A 238 -12.52 7.38 6.44
CA ILE A 238 -11.59 7.79 5.38
C ILE A 238 -10.18 7.72 5.94
N ARG A 239 -9.25 7.18 5.14
CA ARG A 239 -7.82 7.22 5.37
C ARG A 239 -7.10 7.65 4.11
N TYR A 240 -5.87 8.08 4.26
CA TYR A 240 -4.95 8.24 3.13
C TYR A 240 -3.56 7.77 3.54
N THR A 241 -2.74 7.42 2.58
CA THR A 241 -1.40 6.90 2.85
C THR A 241 -0.43 7.25 1.76
N THR A 242 0.88 7.25 2.11
CA THR A 242 1.97 7.61 1.23
C THR A 242 1.97 9.09 0.86
N SER A 243 2.41 9.91 1.81
CA SER A 243 2.51 11.37 1.66
C SER A 243 3.95 11.84 1.78
N HIS A 244 4.22 13.04 1.26
CA HIS A 244 5.51 13.67 1.41
C HIS A 244 5.40 14.87 2.35
N PRO A 245 6.31 15.06 3.35
CA PRO A 245 6.21 16.14 4.33
C PRO A 245 6.06 17.54 3.73
N ALA A 246 6.72 17.80 2.58
CA ALA A 246 6.65 19.09 1.91
C ALA A 246 5.30 19.41 1.23
N ASP A 247 4.40 18.43 1.09
CA ASP A 247 3.09 18.61 0.45
C ASP A 247 1.93 18.57 1.46
N MET A 248 2.26 18.67 2.76
CA MET A 248 1.27 18.78 3.82
C MET A 248 0.89 20.25 4.00
N ASP A 249 -0.27 20.63 3.48
CA ASP A 249 -0.78 21.98 3.58
C ASP A 249 -1.65 22.22 4.83
N ASP A 250 -1.92 23.49 5.12
CA ASP A 250 -2.72 23.90 6.30
C ASP A 250 -4.15 23.36 6.24
N ALA A 251 -4.71 23.23 5.03
CA ALA A 251 -6.06 22.72 4.84
C ALA A 251 -6.16 21.23 5.20
N LEU A 252 -5.10 20.45 4.90
CA LEU A 252 -5.04 19.03 5.24
C LEU A 252 -4.82 18.83 6.75
N ILE A 253 -4.00 19.67 7.37
CA ILE A 253 -3.83 19.67 8.84
C ILE A 253 -5.17 19.96 9.52
N ALA A 254 -5.88 21.01 9.10
CA ALA A 254 -7.19 21.38 9.64
C ALA A 254 -8.24 20.26 9.47
N ALA A 255 -8.21 19.57 8.31
CA ALA A 255 -9.12 18.46 8.02
C ALA A 255 -9.05 17.33 9.05
N HIS A 256 -7.88 17.07 9.65
CA HIS A 256 -7.74 16.08 10.73
C HIS A 256 -8.48 16.47 12.01
N GLY A 257 -8.61 17.75 12.30
CA GLY A 257 -9.38 18.26 13.45
C GLY A 257 -10.87 18.45 13.17
N GLU A 258 -11.25 18.65 11.90
CA GLU A 258 -12.61 19.05 11.50
C GLU A 258 -13.49 17.89 11.02
N ILE A 259 -12.88 16.80 10.51
CA ILE A 259 -13.59 15.72 9.84
C ILE A 259 -13.53 14.43 10.66
N ASP A 260 -14.60 14.10 11.37
CA ASP A 260 -14.68 12.91 12.23
C ASP A 260 -14.43 11.61 11.48
N LYS A 261 -14.89 11.52 10.22
CA LYS A 261 -14.70 10.35 9.35
C LYS A 261 -13.24 10.19 8.89
N LEU A 262 -12.39 11.23 8.98
CA LEU A 262 -10.97 11.13 8.73
C LEU A 262 -10.30 10.51 9.97
N MET A 263 -9.85 9.27 9.80
CA MET A 263 -9.32 8.50 10.93
C MET A 263 -8.03 9.12 11.50
N PRO A 264 -7.82 9.02 12.82
CA PRO A 264 -6.66 9.59 13.52
C PRO A 264 -5.39 8.75 13.28
N PHE A 265 -5.00 8.63 12.04
CA PHE A 265 -3.81 7.90 11.61
C PHE A 265 -3.14 8.65 10.45
N LEU A 266 -1.87 8.99 10.61
CA LEU A 266 -1.08 9.66 9.58
C LEU A 266 0.17 8.87 9.28
N HIS A 267 0.31 8.38 8.04
CA HIS A 267 1.54 7.79 7.52
C HIS A 267 2.33 8.86 6.75
N LEU A 268 3.45 9.30 7.34
CA LEU A 268 4.28 10.39 6.82
C LEU A 268 5.77 9.99 6.84
N PRO A 269 6.27 9.37 5.77
CA PRO A 269 7.65 8.91 5.66
C PRO A 269 8.68 10.03 5.78
N VAL A 270 9.53 10.04 6.81
CA VAL A 270 10.64 10.97 6.99
C VAL A 270 11.90 10.48 6.31
N GLN A 271 12.18 9.19 6.34
CA GLN A 271 13.29 8.41 5.79
C GLN A 271 14.56 8.41 6.64
N ALA A 272 15.01 9.54 7.21
CA ALA A 272 16.18 9.67 8.09
C ALA A 272 16.00 10.85 9.04
N GLY A 273 16.77 10.90 10.13
CA GLY A 273 16.80 12.01 11.08
C GLY A 273 17.89 13.05 10.79
N SER A 274 18.84 12.74 9.92
CA SER A 274 19.95 13.64 9.59
C SER A 274 19.63 14.52 8.37
N ASP A 275 19.75 15.84 8.54
CA ASP A 275 19.51 16.81 7.45
C ASP A 275 20.45 16.62 6.26
N ARG A 276 21.72 16.21 6.51
CA ARG A 276 22.65 15.91 5.42
C ARG A 276 22.20 14.68 4.63
N VAL A 277 21.77 13.63 5.32
CA VAL A 277 21.26 12.42 4.67
C VAL A 277 19.95 12.72 3.92
N LEU A 278 19.03 13.46 4.51
CA LEU A 278 17.80 13.92 3.87
C LEU A 278 18.09 14.70 2.59
N LYS A 279 19.04 15.64 2.63
CA LYS A 279 19.48 16.40 1.46
C LYS A 279 20.08 15.48 0.39
N ALA A 280 20.91 14.51 0.76
CA ALA A 280 21.49 13.54 -0.16
C ALA A 280 20.42 12.61 -0.77
N MET A 281 19.34 12.31 -0.04
CA MET A 281 18.16 11.64 -0.52
C MET A 281 17.26 12.49 -1.44
N ASN A 282 17.61 13.76 -1.69
CA ASN A 282 16.76 14.74 -2.39
C ASN A 282 15.42 14.97 -1.68
N ARG A 283 15.45 15.02 -0.34
CA ARG A 283 14.28 15.38 0.47
C ARG A 283 14.30 16.88 0.77
N SER A 284 13.17 17.55 0.57
CA SER A 284 13.02 19.01 0.68
C SER A 284 12.62 19.49 2.08
N HIS A 285 12.77 18.64 3.10
CA HIS A 285 12.51 18.98 4.50
C HIS A 285 13.73 18.65 5.37
N THR A 286 13.78 19.26 6.54
CA THR A 286 14.74 18.97 7.61
C THR A 286 14.05 18.21 8.75
N ALA A 287 14.84 17.61 9.66
CA ALA A 287 14.33 16.98 10.87
C ALA A 287 13.51 17.98 11.70
N GLU A 288 14.01 19.20 11.91
CA GLU A 288 13.31 20.27 12.63
C GLU A 288 11.97 20.64 11.98
N SER A 289 11.95 20.82 10.64
CA SER A 289 10.71 21.18 9.93
C SER A 289 9.68 20.05 9.98
N TYR A 290 10.15 18.80 9.97
CA TYR A 290 9.31 17.62 10.12
C TYR A 290 8.67 17.56 11.52
N LEU A 291 9.44 17.75 12.58
CA LEU A 291 8.93 17.79 13.96
C LEU A 291 7.89 18.88 14.14
N LYS A 292 8.19 20.12 13.69
CA LYS A 292 7.21 21.23 13.71
C LYS A 292 5.92 20.91 12.95
N LEU A 293 6.02 20.19 11.84
CA LEU A 293 4.84 19.74 11.10
C LEU A 293 4.02 18.73 11.91
N LEU A 294 4.67 17.77 12.57
CA LEU A 294 3.98 16.80 13.44
C LEU A 294 3.30 17.47 14.64
N ASP A 295 3.93 18.49 15.25
CA ASP A 295 3.33 19.27 16.36
C ASP A 295 2.03 19.95 15.91
N ARG A 296 1.99 20.48 14.69
CA ARG A 296 0.78 21.08 14.12
C ARG A 296 -0.33 20.06 13.92
N PHE A 297 0.00 18.85 13.44
CA PHE A 297 -0.96 17.75 13.32
C PHE A 297 -1.46 17.29 14.70
N ARG A 298 -0.58 17.15 15.69
CA ARG A 298 -0.97 16.79 17.06
C ARG A 298 -1.84 17.86 17.72
N ALA A 299 -1.59 19.14 17.43
CA ALA A 299 -2.45 20.23 17.91
C ALA A 299 -3.86 20.17 17.29
N ALA A 300 -3.98 19.82 16.00
CA ALA A 300 -5.25 19.65 15.31
C ALA A 300 -5.98 18.35 15.73
N ARG A 301 -5.23 17.26 15.96
CA ARG A 301 -5.75 15.94 16.32
C ARG A 301 -4.88 15.31 17.42
N PRO A 302 -5.16 15.56 18.72
CA PRO A 302 -4.31 15.12 19.84
C PRO A 302 -4.15 13.60 19.97
N ASP A 303 -5.10 12.81 19.51
CA ASP A 303 -5.08 11.36 19.51
C ASP A 303 -4.47 10.74 18.22
N LEU A 304 -3.77 11.52 17.41
CA LEU A 304 -3.22 11.09 16.13
C LEU A 304 -2.14 10.02 16.31
N ALA A 305 -2.34 8.86 15.70
CA ALA A 305 -1.34 7.81 15.58
C ALA A 305 -0.42 8.13 14.39
N LEU A 306 0.88 8.21 14.64
CA LEU A 306 1.88 8.52 13.63
C LEU A 306 2.53 7.25 13.09
N SER A 307 2.76 7.22 11.79
CA SER A 307 3.48 6.16 11.11
C SER A 307 4.50 6.75 10.14
N GLY A 308 5.62 6.05 9.95
CA GLY A 308 6.68 6.51 9.06
C GLY A 308 7.47 5.38 8.41
N ASP A 309 8.32 5.76 7.46
CA ASP A 309 9.31 4.88 6.84
C ASP A 309 10.71 5.41 7.11
N PHE A 310 11.66 4.48 7.29
CA PHE A 310 13.06 4.77 7.52
C PHE A 310 13.95 3.90 6.64
N ILE A 311 15.03 4.51 6.15
CA ILE A 311 16.10 3.84 5.40
C ILE A 311 17.40 4.03 6.17
N VAL A 312 18.04 2.93 6.61
CA VAL A 312 19.37 2.92 7.23
C VAL A 312 20.43 2.52 6.22
N GLY A 313 21.65 3.05 6.41
CA GLY A 313 22.77 2.73 5.54
C GLY A 313 22.68 3.37 4.16
N PHE A 314 22.04 4.52 4.04
CA PHE A 314 22.09 5.31 2.83
C PHE A 314 23.56 5.70 2.50
N PRO A 315 23.98 5.78 1.21
CA PRO A 315 25.35 6.08 0.86
C PRO A 315 25.92 7.29 1.61
N GLY A 316 27.05 7.10 2.28
CA GLY A 316 27.73 8.10 3.08
C GLY A 316 27.11 8.39 4.46
N GLU A 317 26.07 7.67 4.89
CA GLU A 317 25.52 7.80 6.25
C GLU A 317 26.57 7.41 7.30
N THR A 318 26.89 8.31 8.22
CA THR A 318 27.82 8.10 9.34
C THR A 318 27.08 7.53 10.56
N ASP A 319 27.84 7.07 11.57
CA ASP A 319 27.26 6.59 12.83
C ASP A 319 26.57 7.74 13.57
N ALA A 320 27.16 8.94 13.59
CA ALA A 320 26.55 10.12 14.20
C ALA A 320 25.18 10.47 13.57
N GLU A 321 25.06 10.38 12.26
CA GLU A 321 23.82 10.65 11.53
C GLU A 321 22.77 9.56 11.73
N PHE A 322 23.19 8.33 11.94
CA PHE A 322 22.28 7.28 12.37
C PHE A 322 21.75 7.52 13.80
N GLU A 323 22.60 8.01 14.73
CA GLU A 323 22.13 8.41 16.07
C GLU A 323 21.11 9.57 16.00
N GLU A 324 21.26 10.53 15.07
CA GLU A 324 20.23 11.56 14.83
C GLU A 324 18.90 10.93 14.41
N THR A 325 18.92 9.84 13.62
CA THR A 325 17.72 9.11 13.23
C THR A 325 17.07 8.43 14.43
N LEU A 326 17.83 7.82 15.34
CA LEU A 326 17.29 7.23 16.56
C LEU A 326 16.72 8.31 17.49
N ALA A 327 17.40 9.45 17.63
CA ALA A 327 16.90 10.56 18.44
C ALA A 327 15.55 11.10 17.92
N LEU A 328 15.38 11.20 16.60
CA LEU A 328 14.09 11.58 16.00
C LEU A 328 13.00 10.54 16.31
N VAL A 329 13.31 9.24 16.26
CA VAL A 329 12.36 8.18 16.63
C VAL A 329 11.93 8.32 18.09
N ASP A 330 12.88 8.53 18.99
CA ASP A 330 12.61 8.72 20.43
C ASP A 330 11.72 9.94 20.71
N GLU A 331 11.87 11.02 19.94
CA GLU A 331 11.06 12.23 20.07
C GLU A 331 9.64 12.07 19.51
N VAL A 332 9.52 11.38 18.35
CA VAL A 332 8.23 11.24 17.67
C VAL A 332 7.35 10.17 18.31
N GLN A 333 7.91 9.07 18.81
CA GLN A 333 7.17 7.93 19.40
C GLN A 333 6.12 7.37 18.44
N TYR A 334 6.58 6.69 17.41
CA TYR A 334 5.71 6.17 16.34
C TYR A 334 4.78 5.05 16.82
N ALA A 335 3.49 5.18 16.52
CA ALA A 335 2.51 4.12 16.74
C ALA A 335 2.76 2.90 15.84
N GLN A 336 3.32 3.12 14.66
CA GLN A 336 3.76 2.11 13.71
C GLN A 336 4.83 2.69 12.80
N ALA A 337 5.87 1.95 12.46
CA ALA A 337 6.81 2.40 11.44
C ALA A 337 7.43 1.22 10.69
N PHE A 338 7.92 1.50 9.49
CA PHE A 338 8.62 0.53 8.66
C PHE A 338 10.07 0.97 8.48
N SER A 339 10.99 0.01 8.57
CA SER A 339 12.41 0.26 8.47
C SER A 339 13.05 -0.68 7.45
N PHE A 340 13.96 -0.13 6.67
CA PHE A 340 14.60 -0.83 5.57
C PHE A 340 16.10 -0.53 5.57
N LYS A 341 16.91 -1.50 5.16
CA LYS A 341 18.25 -1.22 4.71
C LYS A 341 18.19 -0.55 3.34
N TYR A 342 19.07 0.39 3.10
CA TYR A 342 19.26 0.88 1.75
C TYR A 342 19.62 -0.29 0.82
N SER A 343 18.98 -0.34 -0.32
CA SER A 343 19.25 -1.34 -1.36
C SER A 343 19.37 -0.61 -2.70
N PRO A 344 20.53 -0.66 -3.35
CA PRO A 344 20.75 0.02 -4.61
C PRO A 344 19.78 -0.49 -5.68
N ARG A 345 19.15 0.44 -6.39
CA ARG A 345 18.21 0.13 -7.48
C ARG A 345 18.79 0.62 -8.80
N PRO A 346 18.90 -0.25 -9.81
CA PRO A 346 19.39 0.14 -11.12
C PRO A 346 18.65 1.39 -11.65
N GLY A 347 19.39 2.35 -12.16
CA GLY A 347 18.84 3.59 -12.71
C GLY A 347 18.57 4.70 -11.69
N THR A 348 18.66 4.42 -10.38
CA THR A 348 18.53 5.48 -9.36
C THR A 348 19.88 6.16 -9.08
N PRO A 349 19.92 7.49 -8.80
CA PRO A 349 21.18 8.20 -8.50
C PRO A 349 21.94 7.58 -7.32
N ALA A 350 21.27 7.20 -6.26
CA ALA A 350 21.91 6.64 -5.07
C ALA A 350 22.63 5.29 -5.32
N ALA A 351 22.27 4.56 -6.37
CA ALA A 351 22.92 3.30 -6.70
C ALA A 351 24.39 3.47 -7.13
N THR A 352 24.75 4.67 -7.61
CA THR A 352 26.11 5.00 -8.10
C THR A 352 26.83 6.01 -7.21
N MET A 353 26.25 6.41 -6.07
CA MET A 353 26.92 7.26 -5.10
C MET A 353 28.09 6.55 -4.43
N ASP A 354 29.14 7.30 -4.15
CA ASP A 354 30.26 6.84 -3.33
C ASP A 354 29.82 6.65 -1.87
N GLY A 355 30.65 5.95 -1.10
CA GLY A 355 30.39 5.76 0.33
C GLY A 355 29.29 4.75 0.65
N GLN A 356 29.12 3.73 -0.19
CA GLN A 356 28.16 2.63 0.10
C GLN A 356 28.50 2.01 1.46
N VAL A 357 27.49 1.91 2.33
CA VAL A 357 27.67 1.41 3.70
C VAL A 357 27.76 -0.12 3.70
N ALA A 358 28.69 -0.68 4.48
CA ALA A 358 28.88 -2.12 4.59
C ALA A 358 27.60 -2.81 5.11
N LYS A 359 27.35 -4.01 4.62
CA LYS A 359 26.14 -4.77 4.97
C LYS A 359 26.01 -5.02 6.47
N GLU A 360 27.12 -5.33 7.13
CA GLU A 360 27.19 -5.61 8.56
C GLU A 360 26.77 -4.38 9.39
N VAL A 361 27.19 -3.19 8.97
CA VAL A 361 26.81 -1.92 9.59
C VAL A 361 25.32 -1.64 9.37
N MET A 362 24.82 -1.86 8.14
CA MET A 362 23.40 -1.73 7.86
C MET A 362 22.55 -2.72 8.69
N ASP A 363 23.04 -3.94 8.89
CA ASP A 363 22.32 -4.96 9.67
C ASP A 363 22.25 -4.56 11.16
N GLU A 364 23.34 -4.04 11.72
CA GLU A 364 23.38 -3.53 13.10
C GLU A 364 22.47 -2.32 13.28
N ARG A 365 22.56 -1.31 12.40
CA ARG A 365 21.70 -0.12 12.45
C ARG A 365 20.22 -0.48 12.31
N LEU A 366 19.87 -1.41 11.41
CA LEU A 366 18.51 -1.86 11.26
C LEU A 366 17.96 -2.52 12.53
N GLN A 367 18.76 -3.37 13.20
CA GLN A 367 18.34 -4.02 14.45
C GLN A 367 18.08 -2.99 15.56
N ARG A 368 18.96 -1.99 15.72
CA ARG A 368 18.78 -0.93 16.71
C ARG A 368 17.54 -0.09 16.42
N LEU A 369 17.36 0.31 15.16
CA LEU A 369 16.19 1.06 14.76
C LEU A 369 14.90 0.26 14.98
N GLN A 370 14.86 -1.02 14.61
CA GLN A 370 13.72 -1.89 14.83
C GLN A 370 13.40 -2.06 16.32
N ALA A 371 14.41 -2.15 17.16
CA ALA A 371 14.21 -2.22 18.61
C ALA A 371 13.52 -0.97 19.15
N ALA A 372 13.94 0.24 18.73
CA ALA A 372 13.32 1.50 19.11
C ALA A 372 11.87 1.61 18.59
N LEU A 373 11.64 1.31 17.32
CA LEU A 373 10.30 1.36 16.72
C LEU A 373 9.34 0.34 17.35
N ASN A 374 9.80 -0.87 17.65
CA ASN A 374 8.99 -1.90 18.31
C ASN A 374 8.64 -1.52 19.76
N ARG A 375 9.56 -0.88 20.48
CA ARG A 375 9.32 -0.33 21.82
C ARG A 375 8.18 0.70 21.76
N ASP A 376 8.25 1.64 20.84
CA ASP A 376 7.28 2.73 20.71
C ASP A 376 5.90 2.19 20.27
N GLN A 377 5.87 1.26 19.31
CA GLN A 377 4.63 0.59 18.90
C GLN A 377 3.96 -0.17 20.06
N LEU A 378 4.76 -0.87 20.87
CA LEU A 378 4.23 -1.58 22.04
C LEU A 378 3.70 -0.58 23.06
N ALA A 379 4.43 0.49 23.37
CA ALA A 379 3.99 1.53 24.29
C ALA A 379 2.68 2.19 23.82
N PHE A 380 2.54 2.46 22.51
CA PHE A 380 1.28 2.98 21.96
C PHE A 380 0.12 1.98 22.11
N ASN A 381 0.37 0.69 21.90
CA ASN A 381 -0.62 -0.35 22.11
C ASN A 381 -1.00 -0.46 23.59
N GLU A 382 -0.05 -0.46 24.51
CA GLU A 382 -0.29 -0.50 25.96
C GLU A 382 -1.10 0.72 26.44
N ALA A 383 -0.78 1.93 25.95
CA ALA A 383 -1.53 3.14 26.24
C ALA A 383 -2.97 3.13 25.67
N SER A 384 -3.27 2.20 24.79
CA SER A 384 -4.62 2.01 24.24
C SER A 384 -5.49 1.06 25.06
N VAL A 385 -4.90 0.31 26.01
CA VAL A 385 -5.64 -0.62 26.87
C VAL A 385 -6.64 0.15 27.74
N GLY A 386 -7.85 -0.39 27.89
CA GLY A 386 -8.98 0.23 28.59
C GLY A 386 -9.76 1.25 27.74
N ARG A 387 -9.28 1.61 26.54
CA ARG A 387 -10.07 2.48 25.64
C ARG A 387 -11.26 1.72 25.06
N ILE A 388 -12.38 2.42 24.94
CA ILE A 388 -13.53 1.97 24.17
C ILE A 388 -13.44 2.66 22.82
N CYS A 389 -13.49 1.87 21.74
CA CYS A 389 -13.45 2.40 20.39
C CYS A 389 -14.27 1.54 19.43
N GLU A 390 -14.61 2.13 18.29
CA GLU A 390 -15.25 1.44 17.22
C GLU A 390 -14.22 0.63 16.41
N VAL A 391 -14.51 -0.63 16.12
CA VAL A 391 -13.69 -1.50 15.25
C VAL A 391 -14.48 -1.88 14.01
N LEU A 392 -13.88 -1.71 12.83
CA LEU A 392 -14.40 -2.25 11.59
C LEU A 392 -13.98 -3.71 11.47
N VAL A 393 -14.97 -4.62 11.42
CA VAL A 393 -14.73 -6.06 11.27
C VAL A 393 -14.34 -6.39 9.84
N GLU A 394 -13.12 -6.89 9.64
CA GLU A 394 -12.59 -7.14 8.29
C GLU A 394 -12.59 -8.62 7.91
N ARG A 395 -12.36 -9.49 8.87
CA ARG A 395 -12.21 -10.94 8.61
C ARG A 395 -12.37 -11.79 9.86
N LYS A 396 -12.55 -13.10 9.63
CA LYS A 396 -12.48 -14.12 10.70
C LYS A 396 -11.06 -14.21 11.26
N GLY A 397 -10.95 -14.49 12.54
CA GLY A 397 -9.71 -14.73 13.24
C GLY A 397 -9.18 -16.15 13.03
N LYS A 398 -8.16 -16.49 13.82
CA LYS A 398 -7.50 -17.81 13.77
C LYS A 398 -8.33 -18.91 14.43
N HIS A 399 -9.13 -18.54 15.43
CA HIS A 399 -9.97 -19.46 16.20
C HIS A 399 -11.44 -19.31 15.81
N GLU A 400 -12.24 -20.35 16.04
CA GLU A 400 -13.68 -20.31 15.82
C GLU A 400 -14.33 -19.24 16.71
N GLY A 401 -15.26 -18.47 16.16
CA GLY A 401 -15.90 -17.34 16.83
C GLY A 401 -15.04 -16.07 16.95
N GLN A 402 -13.75 -16.12 16.56
CA GLN A 402 -12.87 -14.99 16.63
C GLN A 402 -12.96 -14.11 15.37
N TRP A 403 -12.98 -12.80 15.58
CA TRP A 403 -12.99 -11.78 14.55
C TRP A 403 -11.77 -10.88 14.64
N LEU A 404 -11.33 -10.37 13.50
CA LEU A 404 -10.29 -9.35 13.40
C LEU A 404 -10.82 -8.13 12.68
N GLY A 405 -10.42 -6.96 13.20
CA GLY A 405 -10.73 -5.69 12.59
C GLY A 405 -9.68 -4.64 12.89
N LYS A 406 -9.99 -3.40 12.48
CA LYS A 406 -9.11 -2.24 12.66
C LYS A 406 -9.75 -1.18 13.54
N THR A 407 -8.98 -0.69 14.52
CA THR A 407 -9.33 0.48 15.32
C THR A 407 -9.23 1.77 14.49
N PRO A 408 -9.74 2.92 14.98
CA PRO A 408 -9.51 4.22 14.33
C PRO A 408 -8.03 4.53 14.08
N TRP A 409 -7.13 4.10 14.95
CA TRP A 409 -5.66 4.28 14.86
C TRP A 409 -4.95 3.22 14.01
N LEU A 410 -5.70 2.43 13.23
CA LEU A 410 -5.22 1.36 12.35
C LEU A 410 -4.58 0.16 13.10
N GLN A 411 -4.69 0.09 14.43
CA GLN A 411 -4.26 -1.09 15.18
C GLN A 411 -5.13 -2.30 14.84
N SER A 412 -4.53 -3.48 14.78
CA SER A 412 -5.30 -4.73 14.66
C SER A 412 -5.91 -5.08 16.01
N ALA A 413 -7.22 -5.27 16.05
CA ALA A 413 -7.92 -5.77 17.24
C ALA A 413 -8.60 -7.10 16.92
N TRP A 414 -8.55 -8.03 17.87
CA TRP A 414 -9.27 -9.30 17.79
C TRP A 414 -10.18 -9.50 18.99
N PHE A 415 -11.34 -10.06 18.76
CA PHE A 415 -12.38 -10.27 19.77
C PHE A 415 -13.29 -11.43 19.35
N GLU A 416 -14.12 -11.90 20.28
CA GLU A 416 -15.15 -12.88 20.05
C GLU A 416 -16.54 -12.23 20.12
N GLY A 417 -17.50 -12.74 19.35
CA GLY A 417 -18.87 -12.25 19.34
C GLY A 417 -19.67 -12.67 18.12
N ASP A 418 -20.96 -12.38 18.14
CA ASP A 418 -21.87 -12.61 17.01
C ASP A 418 -21.92 -11.33 16.14
N VAL A 419 -21.02 -11.27 15.17
CA VAL A 419 -20.88 -10.13 14.28
C VAL A 419 -20.59 -10.62 12.86
N ALA A 420 -20.68 -9.73 11.88
CA ALA A 420 -20.39 -10.00 10.48
C ALA A 420 -19.25 -9.14 9.95
N ILE A 421 -18.62 -9.59 8.86
CA ILE A 421 -17.65 -8.77 8.11
C ILE A 421 -18.35 -7.52 7.61
N GLY A 422 -17.75 -6.35 7.87
CA GLY A 422 -18.30 -5.04 7.54
C GLY A 422 -19.04 -4.34 8.66
N ASP A 423 -19.26 -5.02 9.79
CA ASP A 423 -19.86 -4.40 10.96
C ASP A 423 -18.88 -3.40 11.59
N LEU A 424 -19.43 -2.32 12.09
CA LEU A 424 -18.75 -1.33 12.95
C LEU A 424 -19.24 -1.56 14.38
N VAL A 425 -18.35 -2.06 15.22
CA VAL A 425 -18.73 -2.51 16.55
C VAL A 425 -17.92 -1.80 17.65
N GLN A 426 -18.56 -1.49 18.77
CA GLN A 426 -17.87 -0.93 19.93
C GLN A 426 -17.18 -2.05 20.70
N VAL A 427 -15.89 -1.87 20.96
CA VAL A 427 -15.08 -2.79 21.75
C VAL A 427 -14.32 -2.06 22.85
N GLU A 428 -14.02 -2.75 23.91
CA GLU A 428 -13.05 -2.33 24.94
C GLU A 428 -11.74 -3.08 24.67
N LEU A 429 -10.64 -2.33 24.53
CA LEU A 429 -9.32 -2.90 24.35
C LEU A 429 -8.79 -3.43 25.68
N LEU A 430 -8.40 -4.71 25.75
CA LEU A 430 -8.07 -5.38 27.02
C LEU A 430 -6.58 -5.57 27.22
N GLU A 431 -5.88 -6.17 26.25
CA GLU A 431 -4.47 -6.51 26.35
C GLU A 431 -3.73 -6.11 25.10
N ALA A 432 -2.51 -5.61 25.28
CA ALA A 432 -1.64 -5.20 24.20
C ALA A 432 -0.62 -6.30 23.86
N GLY A 433 -0.54 -6.65 22.60
CA GLY A 433 0.58 -7.40 22.03
C GLY A 433 1.40 -6.54 21.06
N PRO A 434 2.54 -7.05 20.59
CA PRO A 434 3.41 -6.30 19.67
C PRO A 434 2.69 -5.86 18.38
N ASN A 435 1.79 -6.69 17.87
CA ASN A 435 1.14 -6.49 16.55
C ASN A 435 -0.39 -6.42 16.60
N SER A 436 -1.00 -6.63 17.76
CA SER A 436 -2.46 -6.63 17.90
C SER A 436 -2.88 -6.45 19.35
N LEU A 437 -4.13 -6.05 19.53
CA LEU A 437 -4.78 -5.96 20.85
C LEU A 437 -5.87 -7.02 20.94
N SER A 438 -6.04 -7.61 22.13
CA SER A 438 -7.28 -8.31 22.44
C SER A 438 -8.35 -7.27 22.81
N ALA A 439 -9.60 -7.60 22.52
CA ALA A 439 -10.71 -6.71 22.81
C ALA A 439 -11.95 -7.50 23.23
N LYS A 440 -12.87 -6.83 23.87
CA LYS A 440 -14.16 -7.37 24.25
C LYS A 440 -15.28 -6.55 23.60
N LEU A 441 -16.18 -7.26 22.91
CA LEU A 441 -17.37 -6.66 22.33
C LEU A 441 -18.21 -6.03 23.45
N ARG A 442 -18.59 -4.76 23.25
CA ARG A 442 -19.54 -4.08 24.11
C ARG A 442 -20.93 -4.23 23.52
N GLU A 443 -21.87 -4.71 24.33
CA GLU A 443 -23.27 -4.70 23.94
C GLU A 443 -23.68 -3.25 23.64
N THR A 444 -24.24 -3.04 22.45
CA THR A 444 -24.83 -1.74 22.11
C THR A 444 -26.03 -1.58 23.04
N VAL A 445 -25.91 -0.76 24.08
CA VAL A 445 -27.08 -0.31 24.83
C VAL A 445 -27.89 0.49 23.81
N ALA A 446 -28.98 -0.12 23.33
CA ALA A 446 -29.94 0.56 22.48
C ALA A 446 -30.43 1.80 23.24
N ALA A 447 -30.10 2.98 22.71
CA ALA A 447 -30.56 4.26 23.23
C ALA A 447 -32.02 4.51 22.84
#